data_cf55eb3c8b6ac927cf6f85b7172a5a20
#
_entry.id   cf55eb3c8b6ac927cf6f85b7172a5a20
#
_cell.length_a   1.000
_cell.length_b   1.000
_cell.length_c   1.000
_cell.angle_alpha   90.00
_cell.angle_beta   90.00
_cell.angle_gamma   90.00
#
_symmetry.space_group_name_H-M   'P 1'
#
loop_
_entity.id
_entity.type
_entity.pdbx_description
1 polymer ?
#
loop_
_entity_poly.entity_id
_entity_poly.type
_entity_poly.pdbx_seq_one_letter_code
_entity_poly.pdbx_strand_id
1 'polypeptide(L)'
;PASKWGRASTSLPMLIAEELGVDISWRPILVGGIFNTVNPSVYAQRETPVPLKARYMKKDLADWTRSAGLSIKMPPTVFPVNSVKAMRGCAWLEPQGKLVAFATATFEAYWRDDQDISQVPVLTAICRTAGVDPDAFFAGIDQQPVKDQLKANTDEVMARGGFGSPTIFVDKTDMYFGNDRMP
;
A
#
# COMPACT_ATOMS: atom_id res chain seq x y z
N PRO A 1 -12.84 7.98 16.13
CA PRO A 1 -11.78 8.81 15.61
C PRO A 1 -11.00 7.98 14.60
N ALA A 2 -10.94 8.46 13.35
CA ALA A 2 -10.15 7.80 12.32
C ALA A 2 -8.69 7.66 12.81
N SER A 3 -8.08 6.49 12.62
CA SER A 3 -6.71 6.28 13.06
C SER A 3 -5.78 7.27 12.34
N LYS A 4 -4.68 7.65 13.01
CA LYS A 4 -3.69 8.56 12.42
C LYS A 4 -3.08 8.00 11.12
N TRP A 5 -3.00 6.67 10.99
CA TRP A 5 -2.52 5.99 9.79
C TRP A 5 -3.48 6.10 8.61
N GLY A 6 -4.77 6.04 8.86
CA GLY A 6 -5.78 6.36 7.86
C GLY A 6 -5.58 7.76 7.28
N ARG A 7 -5.08 8.70 8.08
CA ARG A 7 -4.84 10.07 7.64
C ARG A 7 -3.58 10.30 6.81
N ALA A 8 -2.61 9.38 6.80
CA ALA A 8 -1.36 9.62 6.08
C ALA A 8 -1.24 8.86 4.76
N SER A 9 -1.70 7.62 4.69
CA SER A 9 -1.57 6.81 3.46
C SER A 9 -2.83 6.81 2.61
N THR A 10 -4.00 6.98 3.23
CA THR A 10 -5.29 7.01 2.54
C THR A 10 -6.02 8.33 2.66
N SER A 11 -5.71 9.16 3.66
CA SER A 11 -6.52 10.32 3.99
C SER A 11 -6.15 11.58 3.23
N LEU A 12 -4.90 11.78 2.82
CA LEU A 12 -4.59 12.96 2.03
C LEU A 12 -5.28 12.92 0.65
N PRO A 13 -5.20 11.81 -0.13
CA PRO A 13 -6.04 11.67 -1.30
C PRO A 13 -7.54 11.78 -1.00
N MET A 14 -8.01 11.22 0.11
CA MET A 14 -9.42 11.28 0.49
C MET A 14 -9.87 12.71 0.83
N LEU A 15 -9.04 13.48 1.54
CA LEU A 15 -9.34 14.90 1.84
C LEU A 15 -9.40 15.73 0.56
N ILE A 16 -8.45 15.52 -0.36
CA ILE A 16 -8.44 16.22 -1.65
C ILE A 16 -9.69 15.83 -2.46
N ALA A 17 -10.04 14.55 -2.49
CA ALA A 17 -11.23 14.08 -3.21
C ALA A 17 -12.52 14.65 -2.62
N GLU A 18 -12.63 14.73 -1.30
CA GLU A 18 -13.76 15.36 -0.61
C GLU A 18 -13.86 16.85 -0.94
N GLU A 19 -12.74 17.58 -0.89
CA GLU A 19 -12.68 19.01 -1.21
C GLU A 19 -13.07 19.30 -2.67
N LEU A 20 -12.64 18.43 -3.59
CA LEU A 20 -12.92 18.56 -5.02
C LEU A 20 -14.25 17.93 -5.45
N GLY A 21 -14.92 17.19 -4.59
CA GLY A 21 -16.17 16.47 -4.90
C GLY A 21 -15.97 15.34 -5.93
N VAL A 22 -14.82 14.66 -5.90
CA VAL A 22 -14.50 13.57 -6.82
C VAL A 22 -14.34 12.24 -6.08
N ASP A 23 -14.59 11.13 -6.76
CA ASP A 23 -14.43 9.79 -6.22
C ASP A 23 -13.04 9.23 -6.46
N ILE A 24 -12.55 8.43 -5.51
CA ILE A 24 -11.29 7.68 -5.64
C ILE A 24 -11.59 6.21 -5.93
N SER A 25 -11.06 5.72 -7.04
CA SER A 25 -11.00 4.28 -7.33
C SER A 25 -9.68 3.69 -6.83
N TRP A 26 -9.75 2.94 -5.74
CA TRP A 26 -8.57 2.28 -5.18
C TRP A 26 -8.24 1.00 -5.94
N ARG A 27 -6.98 0.86 -6.38
CA ARG A 27 -6.51 -0.29 -7.14
C ARG A 27 -5.31 -0.93 -6.42
N PRO A 28 -5.50 -2.07 -5.74
CA PRO A 28 -4.38 -2.79 -5.15
C PRO A 28 -3.47 -3.37 -6.25
N ILE A 29 -2.16 -3.27 -6.04
CA ILE A 29 -1.13 -3.70 -6.99
C ILE A 29 -0.03 -4.51 -6.28
N LEU A 30 0.69 -5.35 -7.02
CA LEU A 30 1.89 -6.03 -6.53
C LEU A 30 3.14 -5.24 -6.92
N VAL A 31 3.66 -4.44 -6.00
CA VAL A 31 4.86 -3.61 -6.23
C VAL A 31 6.08 -4.45 -6.61
N GLY A 32 6.24 -5.65 -6.03
CA GLY A 32 7.30 -6.57 -6.43
C GLY A 32 7.22 -7.00 -7.90
N GLY A 33 6.01 -7.19 -8.43
CA GLY A 33 5.80 -7.47 -9.86
C GLY A 33 6.23 -6.31 -10.74
N ILE A 34 5.92 -5.06 -10.33
CA ILE A 34 6.35 -3.85 -11.04
C ILE A 34 7.87 -3.71 -11.03
N PHE A 35 8.51 -3.90 -9.87
CA PHE A 35 9.96 -3.80 -9.77
C PHE A 35 10.68 -4.83 -10.63
N ASN A 36 10.18 -6.07 -10.68
CA ASN A 36 10.76 -7.11 -11.52
C ASN A 36 10.65 -6.82 -13.02
N THR A 37 9.63 -6.08 -13.44
CA THR A 37 9.31 -5.89 -14.85
C THR A 37 9.83 -4.57 -15.40
N VAL A 38 9.51 -3.46 -14.74
CA VAL A 38 9.77 -2.11 -15.29
C VAL A 38 10.73 -1.26 -14.45
N ASN A 39 11.02 -1.66 -13.19
CA ASN A 39 11.89 -0.87 -12.30
C ASN A 39 12.89 -1.73 -11.50
N PRO A 40 13.73 -2.55 -12.15
CA PRO A 40 14.70 -3.41 -11.45
C PRO A 40 15.80 -2.62 -10.72
N SER A 41 16.00 -1.34 -11.05
CA SER A 41 16.98 -0.47 -10.40
C SER A 41 16.77 -0.34 -8.88
N VAL A 42 15.55 -0.58 -8.39
CA VAL A 42 15.23 -0.59 -6.95
C VAL A 42 16.04 -1.65 -6.21
N TYR A 43 16.27 -2.82 -6.81
CA TYR A 43 17.06 -3.88 -6.18
C TYR A 43 18.53 -3.52 -6.12
N ALA A 44 19.10 -3.00 -7.20
CA ALA A 44 20.49 -2.53 -7.23
C ALA A 44 20.75 -1.43 -6.19
N GLN A 45 19.80 -0.50 -6.01
CA GLN A 45 19.89 0.55 -4.99
C GLN A 45 19.81 0.01 -3.55
N ARG A 46 19.13 -1.12 -3.32
CA ARG A 46 19.09 -1.78 -2.01
C ARG A 46 20.37 -2.55 -1.71
N GLU A 47 20.95 -3.22 -2.70
CA GLU A 47 22.17 -4.00 -2.56
C GLU A 47 23.41 -3.10 -2.42
N THR A 48 23.46 -2.00 -3.17
CA THR A 48 24.60 -1.09 -3.18
C THR A 48 24.12 0.37 -3.02
N PRO A 49 23.67 0.76 -1.83
CA PRO A 49 23.16 2.10 -1.59
C PRO A 49 24.29 3.15 -1.64
N VAL A 50 24.02 4.28 -2.26
CA VAL A 50 24.90 5.46 -2.15
C VAL A 50 24.76 6.05 -0.74
N PRO A 51 25.84 6.08 0.09
CA PRO A 51 25.72 6.37 1.53
C PRO A 51 25.07 7.71 1.84
N LEU A 52 25.43 8.77 1.10
CA LEU A 52 24.88 10.10 1.32
C LEU A 52 23.38 10.14 0.97
N LYS A 53 22.98 9.50 -0.14
CA LYS A 53 21.58 9.42 -0.56
C LYS A 53 20.76 8.60 0.43
N ALA A 54 21.27 7.46 0.89
CA ALA A 54 20.61 6.62 1.88
C ALA A 54 20.37 7.36 3.20
N ARG A 55 21.37 8.13 3.66
CA ARG A 55 21.25 8.97 4.87
C ARG A 55 20.16 10.05 4.70
N TYR A 56 20.14 10.72 3.56
CA TYR A 56 19.09 11.71 3.26
C TYR A 56 17.71 11.08 3.22
N MET A 57 17.51 9.97 2.50
CA MET A 57 16.23 9.27 2.40
C MET A 57 15.71 8.84 3.79
N LYS A 58 16.61 8.38 4.68
CA LYS A 58 16.22 8.04 6.06
C LYS A 58 15.71 9.26 6.83
N LYS A 59 16.40 10.41 6.69
CA LYS A 59 15.97 11.68 7.29
C LYS A 59 14.64 12.14 6.72
N ASP A 60 14.51 12.15 5.41
CA ASP A 60 13.32 12.58 4.69
C ASP A 60 12.07 11.78 5.11
N LEU A 61 12.18 10.45 5.17
CA LEU A 61 11.12 9.60 5.68
C LEU A 61 10.74 9.92 7.14
N ALA A 62 11.73 10.20 7.99
CA ALA A 62 11.47 10.59 9.37
C ALA A 62 10.75 11.94 9.48
N ASP A 63 11.07 12.89 8.62
CA ASP A 63 10.44 14.20 8.57
C ASP A 63 8.99 14.10 8.10
N TRP A 64 8.73 13.35 7.01
CA TRP A 64 7.38 13.05 6.53
C TRP A 64 6.54 12.33 7.59
N THR A 65 7.10 11.33 8.26
CA THR A 65 6.44 10.58 9.33
C THR A 65 6.01 11.51 10.48
N ARG A 66 6.92 12.40 10.89
CA ARG A 66 6.67 13.39 11.94
C ARG A 66 5.60 14.40 11.53
N SER A 67 5.68 14.94 10.32
CA SER A 67 4.70 15.87 9.76
C SER A 67 3.31 15.26 9.70
N ALA A 68 3.21 14.00 9.31
CA ALA A 68 1.96 13.25 9.29
C ALA A 68 1.47 12.80 10.68
N GLY A 69 2.24 13.01 11.74
CA GLY A 69 1.90 12.56 13.10
C GLY A 69 1.89 11.04 13.25
N LEU A 70 2.69 10.34 12.43
CA LEU A 70 2.79 8.89 12.42
C LEU A 70 3.96 8.40 13.28
N SER A 71 3.89 7.12 13.67
CA SER A 71 5.00 6.37 14.23
C SER A 71 5.25 5.15 13.34
N ILE A 72 6.46 5.04 12.79
CA ILE A 72 6.84 3.90 11.97
C ILE A 72 8.14 3.30 12.48
N LYS A 73 8.28 1.98 12.37
CA LYS A 73 9.54 1.27 12.55
C LYS A 73 10.18 1.05 11.17
N MET A 74 11.33 1.66 10.95
CA MET A 74 12.05 1.58 9.68
C MET A 74 13.53 1.23 9.87
N PRO A 75 14.02 0.11 9.32
CA PRO A 75 13.24 -0.93 8.65
C PRO A 75 12.41 -1.76 9.64
N PRO A 76 11.28 -2.34 9.19
CA PRO A 76 10.60 -3.38 9.95
C PRO A 76 11.49 -4.61 10.13
N THR A 77 11.18 -5.45 11.12
CA THR A 77 11.95 -6.68 11.38
C THR A 77 11.94 -7.64 10.19
N VAL A 78 10.80 -7.75 9.50
CA VAL A 78 10.67 -8.52 8.26
C VAL A 78 10.58 -7.55 7.09
N PHE A 79 11.70 -7.31 6.39
CA PHE A 79 11.76 -6.41 5.25
C PHE A 79 12.65 -6.97 4.13
N PRO A 80 12.18 -7.05 2.89
CA PRO A 80 10.80 -6.83 2.45
C PRO A 80 9.86 -7.96 2.89
N VAL A 81 8.60 -7.62 3.18
CA VAL A 81 7.59 -8.60 3.56
C VAL A 81 6.85 -9.13 2.33
N ASN A 82 6.41 -10.40 2.40
CA ASN A 82 5.50 -10.95 1.40
C ASN A 82 4.07 -10.44 1.65
N SER A 83 3.65 -9.44 0.89
CA SER A 83 2.34 -8.79 1.00
C SER A 83 1.25 -9.39 0.10
N VAL A 84 1.51 -10.49 -0.61
CA VAL A 84 0.59 -11.04 -1.63
C VAL A 84 -0.80 -11.33 -1.05
N LYS A 85 -0.89 -11.97 0.12
CA LYS A 85 -2.18 -12.26 0.77
C LYS A 85 -2.92 -10.97 1.16
N ALA A 86 -2.22 -9.98 1.71
CA ALA A 86 -2.80 -8.69 2.06
C ALA A 86 -3.32 -7.95 0.82
N MET A 87 -2.56 -7.94 -0.27
CA MET A 87 -2.98 -7.29 -1.53
C MET A 87 -4.15 -8.00 -2.20
N ARG A 88 -4.21 -9.34 -2.15
CA ARG A 88 -5.41 -10.09 -2.55
C ARG A 88 -6.61 -9.76 -1.67
N GLY A 89 -6.37 -9.58 -0.36
CA GLY A 89 -7.37 -9.10 0.59
C GLY A 89 -7.95 -7.76 0.19
N CYS A 90 -7.11 -6.79 -0.17
CA CYS A 90 -7.55 -5.50 -0.68
C CYS A 90 -8.42 -5.65 -1.95
N ALA A 91 -8.01 -6.51 -2.90
CA ALA A 91 -8.78 -6.76 -4.13
C ALA A 91 -10.13 -7.43 -3.85
N TRP A 92 -10.18 -8.37 -2.91
CA TRP A 92 -11.42 -9.03 -2.51
C TRP A 92 -12.38 -8.11 -1.75
N LEU A 93 -11.84 -7.16 -0.97
CA LEU A 93 -12.61 -6.23 -0.15
C LEU A 93 -13.03 -4.93 -0.88
N GLU A 94 -12.42 -4.64 -2.03
CA GLU A 94 -12.73 -3.45 -2.80
C GLU A 94 -14.22 -3.35 -3.15
N PRO A 95 -14.86 -4.36 -3.79
CA PRO A 95 -16.29 -4.30 -4.13
C PRO A 95 -17.21 -4.33 -2.91
N GLN A 96 -16.67 -4.64 -1.71
CA GLN A 96 -17.41 -4.64 -0.46
C GLN A 96 -17.31 -3.30 0.30
N GLY A 97 -16.57 -2.32 -0.24
CA GLY A 97 -16.31 -1.03 0.42
C GLY A 97 -15.43 -1.12 1.68
N LYS A 98 -14.73 -2.24 1.89
CA LYS A 98 -13.92 -2.50 3.09
C LYS A 98 -12.41 -2.40 2.85
N LEU A 99 -11.98 -2.13 1.61
CA LEU A 99 -10.56 -2.05 1.25
C LEU A 99 -9.81 -1.06 2.13
N VAL A 100 -10.30 0.17 2.29
CA VAL A 100 -9.60 1.23 3.02
C VAL A 100 -9.42 0.87 4.49
N ALA A 101 -10.46 0.33 5.14
CA ALA A 101 -10.38 -0.09 6.54
C ALA A 101 -9.34 -1.22 6.74
N PHE A 102 -9.35 -2.20 5.86
CA PHE A 102 -8.41 -3.32 5.90
C PHE A 102 -6.97 -2.87 5.59
N ALA A 103 -6.77 -2.03 4.56
CA ALA A 103 -5.46 -1.49 4.22
C ALA A 103 -4.87 -0.66 5.37
N THR A 104 -5.68 0.19 6.00
CA THR A 104 -5.27 0.98 7.17
C THR A 104 -4.80 0.08 8.31
N ALA A 105 -5.60 -0.93 8.69
CA ALA A 105 -5.21 -1.88 9.74
C ALA A 105 -3.93 -2.67 9.36
N THR A 106 -3.75 -2.99 8.08
CA THR A 106 -2.56 -3.67 7.57
C THR A 106 -1.31 -2.79 7.68
N PHE A 107 -1.40 -1.51 7.32
CA PHE A 107 -0.29 -0.56 7.46
C PHE A 107 0.07 -0.34 8.94
N GLU A 108 -0.92 -0.23 9.83
CA GLU A 108 -0.68 -0.11 11.27
C GLU A 108 0.05 -1.34 11.82
N ALA A 109 -0.43 -2.54 11.51
CA ALA A 109 0.19 -3.78 11.94
C ALA A 109 1.65 -3.89 11.46
N TYR A 110 1.92 -3.56 10.20
CA TYR A 110 3.25 -3.71 9.62
C TYR A 110 4.22 -2.60 10.03
N TRP A 111 3.84 -1.32 9.83
CA TRP A 111 4.76 -0.21 9.99
C TRP A 111 4.84 0.31 11.43
N ARG A 112 3.73 0.30 12.18
CA ARG A 112 3.71 0.77 13.56
C ARG A 112 4.06 -0.34 14.53
N ASP A 113 3.40 -1.49 14.38
CA ASP A 113 3.45 -2.59 15.35
C ASP A 113 4.47 -3.66 14.98
N ASP A 114 5.20 -3.47 13.86
CA ASP A 114 6.29 -4.35 13.39
C ASP A 114 5.87 -5.81 13.22
N GLN A 115 4.65 -6.06 12.78
CA GLN A 115 4.12 -7.40 12.63
C GLN A 115 4.34 -7.93 11.21
N ASP A 116 4.67 -9.22 11.09
CA ASP A 116 4.80 -9.90 9.81
C ASP A 116 3.42 -10.18 9.18
N ILE A 117 2.97 -9.34 8.28
CA ILE A 117 1.67 -9.45 7.59
C ILE A 117 1.60 -10.61 6.59
N SER A 118 2.65 -11.39 6.42
CA SER A 118 2.60 -12.66 5.66
C SER A 118 1.96 -13.80 6.45
N GLN A 119 1.92 -13.66 7.79
CA GLN A 119 1.47 -14.68 8.73
C GLN A 119 -0.04 -14.71 8.89
N VAL A 120 -0.60 -15.91 8.86
CA VAL A 120 -2.06 -16.12 9.02
C VAL A 120 -2.60 -15.52 10.33
N PRO A 121 -1.97 -15.70 11.50
CA PRO A 121 -2.47 -15.10 12.75
C PRO A 121 -2.53 -13.58 12.70
N VAL A 122 -1.55 -12.92 12.07
CA VAL A 122 -1.50 -11.46 11.92
C VAL A 122 -2.63 -10.98 11.01
N LEU A 123 -2.81 -11.62 9.85
CA LEU A 123 -3.91 -11.29 8.94
C LEU A 123 -5.28 -11.54 9.60
N THR A 124 -5.42 -12.59 10.40
CA THR A 124 -6.64 -12.86 11.17
C THR A 124 -6.98 -11.71 12.14
N ALA A 125 -5.97 -11.19 12.84
CA ALA A 125 -6.14 -10.05 13.75
C ALA A 125 -6.51 -8.76 12.96
N ILE A 126 -5.85 -8.52 11.83
CA ILE A 126 -6.15 -7.40 10.92
C ILE A 126 -7.60 -7.47 10.41
N CYS A 127 -8.06 -8.66 9.98
CA CYS A 127 -9.44 -8.85 9.54
C CYS A 127 -10.43 -8.44 10.63
N ARG A 128 -10.23 -8.91 11.88
CA ARG A 128 -11.08 -8.54 13.01
C ARG A 128 -11.10 -7.04 13.27
N THR A 129 -9.93 -6.39 13.23
CA THR A 129 -9.82 -4.94 13.40
C THR A 129 -10.57 -4.17 12.31
N ALA A 130 -10.58 -4.69 11.08
CA ALA A 130 -11.27 -4.10 9.93
C ALA A 130 -12.76 -4.49 9.84
N GLY A 131 -13.31 -5.25 10.78
CA GLY A 131 -14.68 -5.74 10.72
C GLY A 131 -14.93 -6.74 9.57
N VAL A 132 -13.93 -7.56 9.27
CA VAL A 132 -13.96 -8.60 8.24
C VAL A 132 -13.93 -9.97 8.91
N ASP A 133 -14.79 -10.88 8.46
CA ASP A 133 -14.73 -12.28 8.88
C ASP A 133 -13.46 -12.96 8.36
N PRO A 134 -12.59 -13.50 9.22
CA PRO A 134 -11.34 -14.12 8.78
C PRO A 134 -11.54 -15.36 7.90
N ASP A 135 -12.53 -16.19 8.18
CA ASP A 135 -12.76 -17.42 7.41
C ASP A 135 -13.22 -17.09 5.99
N ALA A 136 -14.16 -16.15 5.85
CA ALA A 136 -14.58 -15.62 4.56
C ALA A 136 -13.42 -14.92 3.82
N PHE A 137 -12.56 -14.20 4.54
CA PHE A 137 -11.38 -13.55 3.97
C PHE A 137 -10.43 -14.57 3.35
N PHE A 138 -10.02 -15.61 4.09
CA PHE A 138 -9.08 -16.59 3.58
C PHE A 138 -9.66 -17.41 2.42
N ALA A 139 -10.95 -17.75 2.47
CA ALA A 139 -11.65 -18.36 1.34
C ALA A 139 -11.71 -17.41 0.12
N GLY A 140 -11.91 -16.11 0.35
CA GLY A 140 -12.03 -15.09 -0.70
C GLY A 140 -10.71 -14.85 -1.44
N ILE A 141 -9.60 -14.68 -0.72
CA ILE A 141 -8.29 -14.37 -1.33
C ILE A 141 -7.69 -15.52 -2.14
N ASP A 142 -8.21 -16.73 -1.99
CA ASP A 142 -7.75 -17.90 -2.75
C ASP A 142 -8.54 -18.12 -4.05
N GLN A 143 -9.63 -17.38 -4.27
CA GLN A 143 -10.41 -17.44 -5.48
C GLN A 143 -9.63 -16.93 -6.68
N GLN A 144 -9.75 -17.65 -7.82
CA GLN A 144 -9.04 -17.28 -9.04
C GLN A 144 -9.39 -15.86 -9.54
N PRO A 145 -10.66 -15.42 -9.54
CA PRO A 145 -11.00 -14.06 -9.97
C PRO A 145 -10.30 -12.96 -9.18
N VAL A 146 -10.06 -13.15 -7.86
CA VAL A 146 -9.35 -12.20 -7.02
C VAL A 146 -7.86 -12.13 -7.38
N LYS A 147 -7.25 -13.28 -7.67
CA LYS A 147 -5.86 -13.37 -8.13
C LYS A 147 -5.70 -12.68 -9.50
N ASP A 148 -6.63 -12.93 -10.39
CA ASP A 148 -6.65 -12.35 -11.73
C ASP A 148 -6.87 -10.83 -11.68
N GLN A 149 -7.76 -10.35 -10.81
CA GLN A 149 -7.98 -8.92 -10.61
C GLN A 149 -6.72 -8.20 -10.11
N LEU A 150 -6.03 -8.77 -9.12
CA LEU A 150 -4.78 -8.19 -8.61
C LEU A 150 -3.69 -8.16 -9.69
N LYS A 151 -3.61 -9.22 -10.51
CA LYS A 151 -2.71 -9.25 -11.66
C LYS A 151 -3.08 -8.19 -12.68
N ALA A 152 -4.33 -8.10 -13.07
CA ALA A 152 -4.82 -7.12 -14.04
C ALA A 152 -4.54 -5.68 -13.59
N ASN A 153 -4.78 -5.34 -12.32
CA ASN A 153 -4.45 -4.03 -11.76
C ASN A 153 -2.94 -3.73 -11.85
N THR A 154 -2.10 -4.74 -11.59
CA THR A 154 -0.65 -4.60 -11.67
C THR A 154 -0.16 -4.41 -13.10
N ASP A 155 -0.75 -5.15 -14.04
CA ASP A 155 -0.45 -5.02 -15.48
C ASP A 155 -0.94 -3.65 -16.01
N GLU A 156 -2.13 -3.21 -15.60
CA GLU A 156 -2.70 -1.91 -16.00
C GLU A 156 -1.81 -0.74 -15.57
N VAL A 157 -1.35 -0.70 -14.31
CA VAL A 157 -0.50 0.40 -13.85
C VAL A 157 0.80 0.48 -14.65
N MET A 158 1.41 -0.66 -14.98
CA MET A 158 2.61 -0.70 -15.83
C MET A 158 2.32 -0.26 -17.26
N ALA A 159 1.23 -0.73 -17.87
CA ALA A 159 0.82 -0.35 -19.22
C ALA A 159 0.54 1.15 -19.35
N ARG A 160 0.12 1.80 -18.25
CA ARG A 160 -0.12 3.25 -18.17
C ARG A 160 1.11 4.05 -17.74
N GLY A 161 2.29 3.43 -17.64
CA GLY A 161 3.56 4.08 -17.34
C GLY A 161 3.92 4.13 -15.86
N GLY A 162 3.15 3.52 -14.97
CA GLY A 162 3.46 3.45 -13.54
C GLY A 162 4.63 2.50 -13.26
N PHE A 163 5.50 2.87 -12.33
CA PHE A 163 6.74 2.16 -12.01
C PHE A 163 6.92 1.90 -10.51
N GLY A 164 5.90 2.12 -9.71
CA GLY A 164 5.92 1.90 -8.26
C GLY A 164 4.62 2.31 -7.57
N SER A 165 4.69 2.55 -6.25
CA SER A 165 3.56 2.96 -5.42
C SER A 165 3.98 4.10 -4.48
N PRO A 166 3.10 5.10 -4.24
CA PRO A 166 1.80 5.30 -4.85
C PRO A 166 1.91 5.82 -6.28
N THR A 167 1.08 5.32 -7.18
CA THR A 167 0.84 5.90 -8.50
C THR A 167 -0.60 6.39 -8.54
N ILE A 168 -0.80 7.62 -8.97
CA ILE A 168 -2.10 8.29 -9.02
C ILE A 168 -2.38 8.66 -10.48
N PHE A 169 -3.57 8.34 -10.96
CA PHE A 169 -4.04 8.78 -12.27
C PHE A 169 -5.23 9.71 -12.07
N VAL A 170 -5.12 10.90 -12.66
CA VAL A 170 -6.26 11.81 -12.83
C VAL A 170 -6.78 11.60 -14.24
N ASP A 171 -8.05 11.31 -14.36
CA ASP A 171 -8.67 10.91 -15.62
C ASP A 171 -7.98 9.67 -16.24
N LYS A 172 -7.68 9.71 -17.55
CA LYS A 172 -7.16 8.55 -18.27
C LYS A 172 -5.63 8.52 -18.38
N THR A 173 -4.99 9.68 -18.44
CA THR A 173 -3.59 9.79 -18.88
C THR A 173 -2.70 10.62 -17.97
N ASP A 174 -3.24 11.45 -17.10
CA ASP A 174 -2.46 12.30 -16.24
C ASP A 174 -1.97 11.51 -15.02
N MET A 175 -0.66 11.27 -14.94
CA MET A 175 -0.05 10.39 -13.95
C MET A 175 0.85 11.16 -12.99
N TYR A 176 0.65 10.90 -11.71
CA TYR A 176 1.50 11.40 -10.62
C TYR A 176 2.10 10.24 -9.83
N PHE A 177 3.32 10.41 -9.36
CA PHE A 177 4.02 9.42 -8.56
C PHE A 177 4.62 10.04 -7.29
N GLY A 178 4.43 9.38 -6.15
CA GLY A 178 4.98 9.79 -4.88
C GLY A 178 3.98 10.53 -3.98
N ASN A 179 4.36 10.66 -2.71
CA ASN A 179 3.57 11.36 -1.69
C ASN A 179 3.72 12.88 -1.75
N ASP A 180 4.77 13.38 -2.37
CA ASP A 180 5.11 14.80 -2.50
C ASP A 180 4.32 15.53 -3.60
N ARG A 181 3.46 14.81 -4.31
CA ARG A 181 2.55 15.34 -5.34
C ARG A 181 1.13 15.57 -4.84
N MET A 182 0.91 15.32 -3.57
CA MET A 182 -0.32 15.62 -2.87
C MET A 182 -0.02 16.77 -1.90
N PRO A 183 -0.34 18.01 -2.23
CA PRO A 183 -0.06 19.19 -1.41
C PRO A 183 -0.84 19.22 -0.10
#